data_5b3e0c067de0cfef0423a7c5a10bd8d2
#
_entry.id   5b3e0c067de0cfef0423a7c5a10bd8d2
#
_cell.length_a   1.000
_cell.length_b   1.000
_cell.length_c   1.000
_cell.angle_alpha   90.00
_cell.angle_beta   90.00
_cell.angle_gamma   90.00
#
_symmetry.space_group_name_H-M   'P 1'
#
loop_
_entity.id
_entity.type
_entity.pdbx_description
1 polymer ?
#
loop_
_entity_poly.entity_id
_entity_poly.type
_entity_poly.pdbx_seq_one_letter_code
_entity_poly.pdbx_strand_id
1 'polypeptide(L)'
;FKFDVKATESDRLEIGSGDLSRVADFDIDDNDWSVYRGNNDHSASTKVAVAEQISKIWEFVPGRQFSPTTATAAGGLIFLGGDDGKVRALDAATGTMVWTYLTGGPVTQPPTLWNGRAYIGSGDGYIYALEAATGRLLWRFRAAPVERRIMVYGSLCSTWPVNSGVLVEDGVVYAAAGIIDYDGTYLYALDAVTGEILWQNNSSGHLDKELRKGVSAQGILASAGGRLWMPGGNVISPAVYDIKTGEYLGKGAGNGSPDMNANRGEEIGIFRDKFIILGGRLRYSASENVVKPGRFDGHSIGSGKDFGHA
;
A
#
# COMPACT_ATOMS: atom_id res chain seq x y z
N PHE A 1 19.16 -14.71 -14.07
CA PHE A 1 19.29 -15.37 -12.77
C PHE A 1 17.99 -16.12 -12.50
N LYS A 2 18.04 -17.47 -12.48
CA LYS A 2 16.93 -18.24 -11.94
C LYS A 2 17.13 -18.26 -10.41
N PHE A 3 16.29 -17.58 -9.68
CA PHE A 3 16.21 -17.79 -8.24
C PHE A 3 15.35 -19.03 -8.01
N ASP A 4 15.98 -20.11 -7.58
CA ASP A 4 15.28 -21.32 -7.17
C ASP A 4 14.75 -21.06 -5.75
N VAL A 5 13.57 -20.46 -5.67
CA VAL A 5 12.95 -20.09 -4.40
C VAL A 5 12.24 -21.31 -3.85
N LYS A 6 12.94 -22.10 -3.09
CA LYS A 6 12.37 -23.19 -2.28
C LYS A 6 12.10 -22.77 -0.84
N ALA A 7 11.77 -21.51 -0.58
CA ALA A 7 11.24 -21.14 0.72
C ALA A 7 9.85 -21.77 0.86
N THR A 8 9.68 -22.61 1.86
CA THR A 8 8.36 -23.09 2.23
C THR A 8 7.52 -21.91 2.75
N GLU A 9 6.22 -21.94 2.60
CA GLU A 9 5.34 -20.85 3.10
C GLU A 9 5.53 -20.62 4.60
N SER A 10 5.77 -21.69 5.38
CA SER A 10 6.07 -21.64 6.81
C SER A 10 7.32 -20.82 7.17
N ASP A 11 8.29 -20.71 6.26
CA ASP A 11 9.53 -19.95 6.52
C ASP A 11 9.37 -18.45 6.29
N ARG A 12 8.20 -18.01 5.82
CA ARG A 12 7.92 -16.62 5.47
C ARG A 12 7.07 -15.89 6.51
N LEU A 13 6.30 -16.64 7.31
CA LEU A 13 5.46 -16.10 8.38
C LEU A 13 6.17 -16.30 9.72
N GLU A 14 6.39 -15.19 10.41
CA GLU A 14 6.92 -15.17 11.76
C GLU A 14 5.84 -14.63 12.71
N ILE A 15 5.53 -15.40 13.74
CA ILE A 15 4.56 -15.02 14.76
C ILE A 15 5.28 -14.34 15.92
N GLY A 16 4.74 -13.20 16.34
CA GLY A 16 5.22 -12.47 17.52
C GLY A 16 4.87 -13.17 18.83
N SER A 17 5.19 -12.55 19.92
CA SER A 17 4.88 -13.08 21.25
C SER A 17 3.42 -12.86 21.64
N GLY A 18 2.79 -13.84 22.25
CA GLY A 18 1.42 -13.75 22.79
C GLY A 18 0.34 -14.28 21.85
N ASP A 19 -0.89 -14.16 22.30
CA ASP A 19 -2.09 -14.60 21.58
C ASP A 19 -2.44 -13.59 20.49
N LEU A 20 -2.50 -14.03 19.23
CA LEU A 20 -2.83 -13.19 18.07
C LEU A 20 -4.29 -12.73 18.07
N SER A 21 -5.19 -13.52 18.67
CA SER A 21 -6.62 -13.19 18.72
C SER A 21 -6.94 -12.12 19.75
N ARG A 22 -6.03 -11.93 20.73
CA ARG A 22 -6.20 -10.96 21.82
C ARG A 22 -5.30 -9.76 21.61
N VAL A 23 -5.92 -8.66 21.22
CA VAL A 23 -5.28 -7.33 21.17
C VAL A 23 -5.87 -6.46 22.29
N ALA A 24 -5.10 -5.50 22.76
CA ALA A 24 -5.58 -4.50 23.72
C ALA A 24 -6.78 -3.73 23.12
N ASP A 25 -7.68 -3.28 24.00
CA ASP A 25 -8.83 -2.48 23.59
C ASP A 25 -8.36 -1.25 22.80
N PHE A 26 -8.88 -1.14 21.59
CA PHE A 26 -8.57 -0.07 20.68
C PHE A 26 -9.76 0.14 19.74
N ASP A 27 -10.51 1.18 20.02
CA ASP A 27 -11.72 1.50 19.26
C ASP A 27 -11.34 2.26 17.97
N ILE A 28 -11.93 1.86 16.87
CA ILE A 28 -11.88 2.57 15.59
C ILE A 28 -13.31 2.91 15.21
N ASP A 29 -13.63 4.18 15.08
CA ASP A 29 -14.96 4.64 14.70
C ASP A 29 -14.99 5.17 13.24
N ASP A 30 -16.20 5.41 12.74
CA ASP A 30 -16.43 5.88 11.35
C ASP A 30 -15.86 7.29 11.07
N ASN A 31 -15.47 8.02 12.09
CA ASN A 31 -14.90 9.36 11.97
C ASN A 31 -13.38 9.35 12.00
N ASP A 32 -12.79 8.21 12.33
CA ASP A 32 -11.35 8.03 12.36
C ASP A 32 -10.76 8.04 10.93
N TRP A 33 -9.51 8.44 10.83
CA TRP A 33 -8.73 8.43 9.60
C TRP A 33 -7.80 7.20 9.58
N SER A 34 -8.40 6.01 9.67
CA SER A 34 -7.71 4.75 9.93
C SER A 34 -6.90 4.21 8.75
N VAL A 35 -7.12 4.73 7.55
CA VAL A 35 -6.44 4.31 6.32
C VAL A 35 -5.98 5.53 5.51
N TYR A 36 -5.09 5.30 4.56
CA TYR A 36 -4.66 6.33 3.62
C TYR A 36 -5.86 6.98 2.93
N ARG A 37 -5.92 8.32 2.94
CA ARG A 37 -7.04 9.11 2.41
C ARG A 37 -8.42 8.77 3.00
N GLY A 38 -8.46 8.16 4.19
CA GLY A 38 -9.68 7.94 4.98
C GLY A 38 -10.55 6.75 4.55
N ASN A 39 -10.28 6.14 3.39
CA ASN A 39 -11.04 4.98 2.91
C ASN A 39 -10.25 4.19 1.85
N ASN A 40 -10.65 2.95 1.60
CA ASN A 40 -9.95 2.04 0.69
C ASN A 40 -10.05 2.42 -0.79
N ASP A 41 -11.02 3.24 -1.18
CA ASP A 41 -11.15 3.78 -2.53
C ASP A 41 -10.34 5.08 -2.74
N HIS A 42 -9.70 5.58 -1.68
CA HIS A 42 -8.91 6.81 -1.65
C HIS A 42 -9.65 8.07 -2.09
N SER A 43 -10.96 8.13 -1.89
CA SER A 43 -11.78 9.29 -2.27
C SER A 43 -11.55 10.51 -1.38
N ALA A 44 -10.83 10.35 -0.27
CA ALA A 44 -10.47 11.41 0.67
C ALA A 44 -11.69 12.18 1.20
N SER A 45 -12.78 11.49 1.45
CA SER A 45 -14.01 12.08 1.97
C SER A 45 -14.19 11.76 3.45
N THR A 46 -14.67 12.75 4.22
CA THR A 46 -15.05 12.58 5.62
C THR A 46 -16.40 13.23 5.87
N LYS A 47 -17.14 12.69 6.83
CA LYS A 47 -18.39 13.30 7.35
C LYS A 47 -18.11 14.24 8.52
N VAL A 48 -16.87 14.25 9.02
CA VAL A 48 -16.46 15.13 10.14
C VAL A 48 -16.42 16.57 9.65
N ALA A 49 -17.13 17.45 10.35
CA ALA A 49 -17.07 18.87 10.10
C ALA A 49 -15.70 19.43 10.54
N VAL A 50 -14.98 20.05 9.63
CA VAL A 50 -13.76 20.77 9.96
C VAL A 50 -14.11 22.12 10.53
N ALA A 51 -13.49 22.50 11.65
CA ALA A 51 -13.71 23.80 12.27
C ALA A 51 -13.26 24.94 11.33
N GLU A 52 -14.02 26.03 11.27
CA GLU A 52 -13.67 27.21 10.48
C GLU A 52 -12.38 27.88 10.96
N GLN A 53 -12.12 27.79 12.28
CA GLN A 53 -10.92 28.31 12.89
C GLN A 53 -10.11 27.17 13.51
N ILE A 54 -8.85 27.08 13.15
CA ILE A 54 -7.91 26.08 13.65
C ILE A 54 -6.74 26.77 14.33
N SER A 55 -6.20 26.12 15.36
CA SER A 55 -4.96 26.53 16.02
C SER A 55 -4.06 25.33 16.21
N LYS A 56 -2.72 25.57 16.19
CA LYS A 56 -1.75 24.52 16.52
C LYS A 56 -1.83 24.23 18.02
N ILE A 57 -2.11 22.98 18.39
CA ILE A 57 -2.18 22.53 19.79
C ILE A 57 -0.84 21.93 20.26
N TRP A 58 -0.12 21.27 19.36
CA TRP A 58 1.23 20.75 19.64
C TRP A 58 2.03 20.62 18.33
N GLU A 59 3.30 20.29 18.48
CA GLU A 59 4.22 19.99 17.38
C GLU A 59 5.12 18.84 17.79
N PHE A 60 5.20 17.80 16.97
CA PHE A 60 6.16 16.73 17.18
C PHE A 60 7.49 17.09 16.52
N VAL A 61 8.53 17.22 17.35
CA VAL A 61 9.89 17.49 16.90
C VAL A 61 10.74 16.23 17.12
N PRO A 62 11.12 15.51 16.05
CA PRO A 62 11.93 14.30 16.18
C PRO A 62 13.35 14.62 16.58
N GLY A 63 13.98 13.76 17.37
CA GLY A 63 15.39 13.91 17.78
C GLY A 63 16.40 13.78 16.63
N ARG A 64 16.00 13.20 15.50
CA ARG A 64 16.75 13.17 14.23
C ARG A 64 15.79 13.41 13.09
N GLN A 65 16.25 14.11 12.07
CA GLN A 65 15.48 14.35 10.86
C GLN A 65 15.17 13.03 10.14
N PHE A 66 13.95 12.87 9.68
CA PHE A 66 13.48 11.76 8.84
C PHE A 66 12.35 12.28 7.94
N SER A 67 12.04 11.55 6.88
CA SER A 67 10.90 11.82 6.00
C SER A 67 9.70 11.01 6.50
N PRO A 68 8.70 11.65 7.12
CA PRO A 68 7.51 10.94 7.60
C PRO A 68 6.60 10.54 6.43
N THR A 69 5.83 9.48 6.61
CA THR A 69 4.66 9.20 5.79
C THR A 69 3.55 10.21 6.08
N THR A 70 2.48 10.20 5.28
CA THR A 70 1.21 10.75 5.76
C THR A 70 0.78 10.02 7.04
N ALA A 71 -0.04 10.69 7.86
CA ALA A 71 -0.52 10.12 9.11
C ALA A 71 -1.85 9.38 8.91
N THR A 72 -2.07 8.34 9.70
CA THR A 72 -3.40 7.78 9.98
C THR A 72 -3.71 7.96 11.45
N ALA A 73 -4.99 7.99 11.82
CA ALA A 73 -5.40 8.29 13.18
C ALA A 73 -6.64 7.48 13.56
N ALA A 74 -6.61 6.86 14.72
CA ALA A 74 -7.74 6.18 15.35
C ALA A 74 -7.47 5.96 16.84
N GLY A 75 -8.52 5.73 17.61
CA GLY A 75 -8.41 5.38 19.01
C GLY A 75 -7.63 6.38 19.87
N GLY A 76 -7.65 7.66 19.50
CA GLY A 76 -6.91 8.72 20.18
C GLY A 76 -5.39 8.73 19.89
N LEU A 77 -4.92 7.93 18.95
CA LEU A 77 -3.52 7.88 18.53
C LEU A 77 -3.35 8.32 17.06
N ILE A 78 -2.18 8.88 16.76
CA ILE A 78 -1.73 9.22 15.41
C ILE A 78 -0.57 8.31 15.05
N PHE A 79 -0.65 7.67 13.89
CA PHE A 79 0.34 6.73 13.42
C PHE A 79 1.07 7.26 12.19
N LEU A 80 2.39 7.09 12.16
CA LEU A 80 3.20 7.42 11.00
C LEU A 80 4.41 6.48 10.88
N GLY A 81 4.80 6.23 9.66
CA GLY A 81 6.06 5.60 9.32
C GLY A 81 7.13 6.64 8.98
N GLY A 82 8.33 6.18 8.65
CA GLY A 82 9.40 7.04 8.19
C GLY A 82 10.49 6.29 7.42
N ASP A 83 11.27 7.05 6.64
CA ASP A 83 12.42 6.54 5.89
C ASP A 83 13.55 6.01 6.81
N ASP A 84 13.48 6.33 8.10
CA ASP A 84 14.35 5.78 9.15
C ASP A 84 13.92 4.37 9.63
N GLY A 85 12.91 3.77 8.99
CA GLY A 85 12.40 2.45 9.29
C GLY A 85 11.56 2.36 10.57
N LYS A 86 11.18 3.46 11.16
CA LYS A 86 10.39 3.48 12.39
C LYS A 86 8.91 3.72 12.09
N VAL A 87 8.09 2.94 12.75
CA VAL A 87 6.66 3.20 12.93
C VAL A 87 6.46 3.82 14.30
N ARG A 88 5.66 4.86 14.37
CA ARG A 88 5.43 5.64 15.61
C ARG A 88 3.95 5.78 15.86
N ALA A 89 3.55 5.69 17.12
CA ALA A 89 2.24 6.13 17.59
C ALA A 89 2.42 7.28 18.57
N LEU A 90 1.71 8.37 18.31
CA LEU A 90 1.68 9.57 19.12
C LEU A 90 0.28 9.71 19.74
N ASP A 91 0.20 10.18 20.96
CA ASP A 91 -1.05 10.61 21.57
C ASP A 91 -1.61 11.81 20.80
N ALA A 92 -2.85 11.72 20.33
CA ALA A 92 -3.45 12.73 19.46
C ALA A 92 -3.69 14.07 20.17
N ALA A 93 -3.90 14.06 21.48
CA ALA A 93 -4.17 15.26 22.25
C ALA A 93 -2.89 16.03 22.64
N THR A 94 -1.78 15.32 22.87
CA THR A 94 -0.55 15.89 23.44
C THR A 94 0.64 15.86 22.49
N GLY A 95 0.61 15.03 21.43
CA GLY A 95 1.74 14.79 20.54
C GLY A 95 2.88 13.98 21.17
N THR A 96 2.67 13.43 22.38
CA THR A 96 3.70 12.62 23.03
C THR A 96 3.83 11.24 22.41
N MET A 97 5.06 10.73 22.34
CA MET A 97 5.34 9.38 21.83
C MET A 97 4.75 8.32 22.78
N VAL A 98 3.86 7.49 22.28
CA VAL A 98 3.30 6.35 23.03
C VAL A 98 4.19 5.13 22.83
N TRP A 99 4.48 4.78 21.57
CA TRP A 99 5.39 3.70 21.26
C TRP A 99 6.12 3.92 19.92
N THR A 100 7.18 3.17 19.73
CA THR A 100 7.93 3.10 18.47
C THR A 100 8.30 1.66 18.17
N TYR A 101 8.13 1.23 16.92
CA TYR A 101 8.58 -0.05 16.40
C TYR A 101 9.57 0.15 15.26
N LEU A 102 10.67 -0.60 15.24
CA LEU A 102 11.70 -0.56 14.21
C LEU A 102 11.50 -1.72 13.24
N THR A 103 11.24 -1.43 11.97
CA THR A 103 11.26 -2.40 10.87
C THR A 103 12.68 -2.54 10.31
N GLY A 104 12.91 -3.50 9.42
CA GLY A 104 14.22 -3.74 8.83
C GLY A 104 14.55 -2.86 7.61
N GLY A 105 13.69 -1.92 7.23
CA GLY A 105 13.87 -1.02 6.09
C GLY A 105 12.94 0.21 6.15
N PRO A 106 13.06 1.15 5.23
CA PRO A 106 12.21 2.35 5.19
C PRO A 106 10.72 2.01 5.15
N VAL A 107 9.91 2.79 5.84
CA VAL A 107 8.46 2.77 5.75
C VAL A 107 8.03 3.98 4.94
N THR A 108 7.53 3.75 3.73
CA THR A 108 7.21 4.81 2.76
C THR A 108 5.73 5.11 2.65
N GLN A 109 4.88 4.23 3.20
CA GLN A 109 3.44 4.37 3.19
C GLN A 109 2.88 4.36 4.61
N PRO A 110 1.76 5.05 4.87
CA PRO A 110 1.20 5.13 6.22
C PRO A 110 0.73 3.76 6.71
N PRO A 111 0.76 3.53 8.04
CA PRO A 111 0.11 2.37 8.62
C PRO A 111 -1.40 2.36 8.33
N THR A 112 -1.96 1.17 8.08
CA THR A 112 -3.41 0.95 7.99
C THR A 112 -3.91 0.34 9.29
N LEU A 113 -4.96 0.90 9.85
CA LEU A 113 -5.52 0.49 11.14
C LEU A 113 -6.80 -0.31 10.92
N TRP A 114 -6.89 -1.47 11.53
CA TRP A 114 -8.09 -2.31 11.50
C TRP A 114 -8.16 -3.20 12.74
N ASN A 115 -9.31 -3.19 13.41
CA ASN A 115 -9.62 -4.07 14.53
C ASN A 115 -8.49 -4.21 15.57
N GLY A 116 -8.01 -3.07 16.11
CA GLY A 116 -6.95 -3.01 17.10
C GLY A 116 -5.54 -3.33 16.60
N ARG A 117 -5.36 -3.40 15.30
CA ARG A 117 -4.08 -3.71 14.63
C ARG A 117 -3.64 -2.60 13.70
N ALA A 118 -2.33 -2.42 13.60
CA ALA A 118 -1.67 -1.55 12.63
C ALA A 118 -0.87 -2.41 11.65
N TYR A 119 -1.15 -2.26 10.34
CA TYR A 119 -0.48 -3.00 9.28
C TYR A 119 0.45 -2.09 8.51
N ILE A 120 1.67 -2.55 8.25
CA ILE A 120 2.74 -1.76 7.68
C ILE A 120 3.47 -2.57 6.60
N GLY A 121 3.68 -1.96 5.43
CA GLY A 121 4.62 -2.42 4.43
C GLY A 121 5.99 -1.76 4.65
N SER A 122 7.06 -2.53 4.54
CA SER A 122 8.42 -2.04 4.77
C SER A 122 9.35 -2.30 3.59
N GLY A 123 10.31 -1.42 3.44
CA GLY A 123 11.39 -1.53 2.45
C GLY A 123 12.28 -2.76 2.62
N ASP A 124 12.19 -3.48 3.73
CA ASP A 124 12.88 -4.75 3.94
C ASP A 124 12.20 -5.94 3.25
N GLY A 125 11.02 -5.73 2.67
CA GLY A 125 10.24 -6.75 1.96
C GLY A 125 9.28 -7.52 2.85
N TYR A 126 8.99 -7.02 4.05
CA TYR A 126 8.03 -7.60 4.98
C TYR A 126 6.75 -6.76 5.10
N ILE A 127 5.66 -7.46 5.37
CA ILE A 127 4.41 -6.92 5.89
C ILE A 127 4.41 -7.18 7.39
N TYR A 128 4.10 -6.19 8.19
CA TYR A 128 4.03 -6.27 9.65
C TYR A 128 2.60 -6.03 10.11
N ALA A 129 2.16 -6.80 11.09
CA ALA A 129 0.99 -6.51 11.92
C ALA A 129 1.44 -6.25 13.34
N LEU A 130 1.16 -5.06 13.82
CA LEU A 130 1.44 -4.63 15.19
C LEU A 130 0.13 -4.42 15.94
N GLU A 131 0.13 -4.63 17.24
CA GLU A 131 -0.97 -4.20 18.11
C GLU A 131 -1.01 -2.68 18.17
N ALA A 132 -2.14 -2.08 17.78
CA ALA A 132 -2.22 -0.63 17.60
C ALA A 132 -1.97 0.15 18.90
N ALA A 133 -2.47 -0.35 20.03
CA ALA A 133 -2.33 0.32 21.32
C ALA A 133 -0.89 0.29 21.87
N THR A 134 -0.12 -0.74 21.58
CA THR A 134 1.18 -1.00 22.28
C THR A 134 2.40 -1.10 21.39
N GLY A 135 2.21 -1.29 20.08
CA GLY A 135 3.30 -1.53 19.12
C GLY A 135 3.88 -2.95 19.20
N ARG A 136 3.26 -3.86 19.96
CA ARG A 136 3.68 -5.27 20.06
C ARG A 136 3.56 -5.95 18.70
N LEU A 137 4.61 -6.67 18.26
CA LEU A 137 4.55 -7.48 17.05
C LEU A 137 3.54 -8.62 17.24
N LEU A 138 2.55 -8.69 16.35
CA LEU A 138 1.61 -9.80 16.26
C LEU A 138 2.16 -10.85 15.28
N TRP A 139 2.42 -10.43 14.06
CA TRP A 139 3.09 -11.25 13.05
C TRP A 139 3.82 -10.38 12.03
N ARG A 140 4.76 -10.98 11.32
CA ARG A 140 5.31 -10.41 10.09
C ARG A 140 5.43 -11.47 9.02
N PHE A 141 5.16 -11.07 7.80
CA PHE A 141 5.20 -11.95 6.63
C PHE A 141 6.20 -11.42 5.61
N ARG A 142 7.16 -12.26 5.19
CA ARG A 142 8.09 -11.91 4.12
C ARG A 142 7.39 -11.98 2.77
N ALA A 143 6.97 -10.85 2.23
CA ALA A 143 6.37 -10.72 0.90
C ALA A 143 7.43 -10.88 -0.20
N ALA A 144 8.69 -10.48 0.05
CA ALA A 144 9.80 -10.75 -0.85
C ALA A 144 10.02 -12.27 -1.02
N PRO A 145 10.24 -12.75 -2.26
CA PRO A 145 10.41 -14.19 -2.52
C PRO A 145 11.67 -14.76 -1.85
N VAL A 146 12.72 -13.97 -1.77
CA VAL A 146 13.97 -14.29 -1.07
C VAL A 146 14.48 -13.07 -0.33
N GLU A 147 15.29 -13.31 0.68
CA GLU A 147 15.96 -12.25 1.43
C GLU A 147 17.20 -11.78 0.65
N ARG A 148 17.01 -10.76 -0.20
CA ARG A 148 18.08 -10.09 -0.93
C ARG A 148 17.97 -8.59 -0.72
N ARG A 149 19.04 -7.99 -0.19
CA ARG A 149 19.08 -6.56 0.12
C ARG A 149 20.06 -5.82 -0.78
N ILE A 150 19.70 -4.61 -1.14
CA ILE A 150 20.47 -3.69 -1.97
C ILE A 150 20.49 -2.31 -1.32
N MET A 151 21.50 -1.51 -1.64
CA MET A 151 21.55 -0.11 -1.22
C MET A 151 20.71 0.74 -2.17
N VAL A 152 19.73 1.45 -1.63
CA VAL A 152 18.86 2.38 -2.35
C VAL A 152 18.88 3.71 -1.62
N TYR A 153 19.44 4.76 -2.24
CA TYR A 153 19.55 6.10 -1.68
C TYR A 153 20.10 6.15 -0.24
N GLY A 154 21.10 5.32 0.06
CA GLY A 154 21.73 5.26 1.39
C GLY A 154 21.02 4.39 2.42
N SER A 155 19.89 3.78 2.07
CA SER A 155 19.16 2.84 2.91
C SER A 155 19.29 1.40 2.40
N LEU A 156 19.36 0.45 3.31
CA LEU A 156 19.38 -0.97 2.97
C LEU A 156 17.94 -1.47 2.77
N CYS A 157 17.60 -1.79 1.53
CA CYS A 157 16.27 -2.22 1.14
C CYS A 157 16.27 -3.63 0.55
N SER A 158 15.13 -4.30 0.60
CA SER A 158 14.89 -5.50 -0.21
C SER A 158 14.87 -5.14 -1.70
N THR A 159 15.25 -6.08 -2.56
CA THR A 159 14.99 -5.97 -4.00
C THR A 159 13.49 -5.94 -4.30
N TRP A 160 12.69 -6.53 -3.42
CA TRP A 160 11.22 -6.52 -3.47
C TRP A 160 10.64 -5.88 -2.20
N PRO A 161 10.76 -4.54 -2.07
CA PRO A 161 10.19 -3.83 -0.93
C PRO A 161 8.65 -3.83 -1.02
N VAL A 162 7.99 -3.72 0.12
CA VAL A 162 6.53 -3.55 0.19
C VAL A 162 6.21 -2.06 0.22
N ASN A 163 6.24 -1.43 -0.95
CA ASN A 163 5.96 0.00 -1.12
C ASN A 163 4.52 0.29 -1.57
N SER A 164 3.70 -0.76 -1.77
CA SER A 164 2.29 -0.63 -2.14
C SER A 164 1.40 -0.08 -1.03
N GLY A 165 1.95 0.18 0.15
CA GLY A 165 1.14 0.28 1.35
C GLY A 165 0.50 -1.07 1.70
N VAL A 166 -0.34 -1.06 2.71
CA VAL A 166 -1.14 -2.21 3.11
C VAL A 166 -2.60 -1.78 3.12
N LEU A 167 -3.46 -2.53 2.45
CA LEU A 167 -4.89 -2.31 2.46
C LEU A 167 -5.55 -3.44 3.25
N VAL A 168 -6.56 -3.11 4.04
CA VAL A 168 -7.35 -4.12 4.77
C VAL A 168 -8.82 -3.96 4.42
N GLU A 169 -9.45 -5.06 4.00
CA GLU A 169 -10.88 -5.09 3.71
C GLU A 169 -11.46 -6.44 4.16
N ASP A 170 -12.54 -6.40 4.90
CA ASP A 170 -13.27 -7.59 5.39
C ASP A 170 -12.38 -8.65 6.09
N GLY A 171 -11.41 -8.21 6.88
CA GLY A 171 -10.49 -9.11 7.59
C GLY A 171 -9.39 -9.71 6.72
N VAL A 172 -9.18 -9.19 5.51
CA VAL A 172 -8.12 -9.60 4.60
C VAL A 172 -7.13 -8.46 4.39
N VAL A 173 -5.85 -8.75 4.55
CA VAL A 173 -4.72 -7.84 4.29
C VAL A 173 -4.25 -8.02 2.87
N TYR A 174 -4.19 -6.94 2.10
CA TYR A 174 -3.63 -6.92 0.75
C TYR A 174 -2.37 -6.08 0.71
N ALA A 175 -1.31 -6.61 0.11
CA ALA A 175 -0.07 -5.88 -0.12
C ALA A 175 0.71 -6.49 -1.29
N ALA A 176 1.57 -5.68 -1.91
CA ALA A 176 2.42 -6.11 -3.01
C ALA A 176 3.90 -5.80 -2.73
N ALA A 177 4.77 -6.73 -3.09
CA ALA A 177 6.21 -6.58 -3.06
C ALA A 177 6.80 -6.53 -4.46
N GLY A 178 7.74 -5.61 -4.71
CA GLY A 178 8.43 -5.42 -5.98
C GLY A 178 8.21 -4.04 -6.59
N ILE A 179 9.30 -3.40 -7.01
CA ILE A 179 9.27 -2.07 -7.64
C ILE A 179 9.43 -2.18 -9.16
N ILE A 180 10.18 -3.16 -9.61
CA ILE A 180 10.60 -3.29 -11.01
C ILE A 180 9.97 -4.56 -11.58
N ASP A 181 9.23 -4.42 -12.68
CA ASP A 181 8.49 -5.50 -13.31
C ASP A 181 9.37 -6.71 -13.68
N TYR A 182 10.58 -6.48 -14.24
CA TYR A 182 11.47 -7.57 -14.63
C TYR A 182 12.08 -8.37 -13.47
N ASP A 183 12.05 -7.88 -12.25
CA ASP A 183 12.42 -8.64 -11.03
C ASP A 183 11.23 -9.43 -10.46
N GLY A 184 10.04 -9.19 -10.97
CA GLY A 184 8.79 -9.80 -10.55
C GLY A 184 8.04 -8.97 -9.49
N THR A 185 6.75 -9.11 -9.51
CA THR A 185 5.83 -8.49 -8.54
C THR A 185 5.00 -9.57 -7.89
N TYR A 186 4.90 -9.50 -6.58
CA TYR A 186 4.27 -10.50 -5.73
C TYR A 186 3.15 -9.82 -4.93
N LEU A 187 1.91 -10.13 -5.28
CA LEU A 187 0.71 -9.62 -4.63
C LEU A 187 0.11 -10.70 -3.74
N TYR A 188 -0.31 -10.32 -2.55
CA TYR A 188 -0.82 -11.22 -1.53
C TYR A 188 -2.15 -10.76 -0.97
N ALA A 189 -3.00 -11.76 -0.63
CA ALA A 189 -4.03 -11.63 0.38
C ALA A 189 -3.68 -12.52 1.56
N LEU A 190 -3.66 -11.94 2.75
CA LEU A 190 -3.35 -12.63 3.99
C LEU A 190 -4.54 -12.49 4.95
N ASP A 191 -4.76 -13.48 5.78
CA ASP A 191 -5.67 -13.35 6.91
C ASP A 191 -5.15 -12.27 7.87
N ALA A 192 -6.00 -11.32 8.23
CA ALA A 192 -5.58 -10.16 9.01
C ALA A 192 -5.14 -10.52 10.43
N VAL A 193 -5.71 -11.56 11.02
CA VAL A 193 -5.39 -11.99 12.38
C VAL A 193 -4.16 -12.87 12.41
N THR A 194 -4.09 -13.86 11.51
CA THR A 194 -3.05 -14.91 11.56
C THR A 194 -1.84 -14.64 10.68
N GLY A 195 -1.99 -13.80 9.63
CA GLY A 195 -0.95 -13.56 8.62
C GLY A 195 -0.81 -14.70 7.61
N GLU A 196 -1.67 -15.72 7.65
CA GLU A 196 -1.65 -16.84 6.71
C GLU A 196 -2.07 -16.40 5.30
N ILE A 197 -1.48 -17.03 4.29
CA ILE A 197 -1.78 -16.72 2.88
C ILE A 197 -3.16 -17.27 2.54
N LEU A 198 -4.05 -16.40 2.08
CA LEU A 198 -5.34 -16.77 1.48
C LEU A 198 -5.20 -16.99 -0.04
N TRP A 199 -4.48 -16.08 -0.71
CA TRP A 199 -4.05 -16.24 -2.09
C TRP A 199 -2.79 -15.40 -2.38
N GLN A 200 -2.08 -15.75 -3.45
CA GLN A 200 -0.97 -14.96 -3.98
C GLN A 200 -1.01 -14.91 -5.51
N ASN A 201 -0.60 -13.76 -6.06
CA ASN A 201 -0.31 -13.61 -7.48
C ASN A 201 1.18 -13.28 -7.64
N ASN A 202 1.92 -14.18 -8.29
CA ASN A 202 3.35 -14.04 -8.56
C ASN A 202 3.67 -14.09 -10.07
N SER A 203 2.66 -13.97 -10.91
CA SER A 203 2.77 -14.10 -12.38
C SER A 203 2.62 -12.77 -13.11
N SER A 204 1.94 -11.79 -12.54
CA SER A 204 1.64 -10.52 -13.21
C SER A 204 2.86 -9.60 -13.41
N GLY A 205 3.95 -9.81 -12.67
CA GLY A 205 5.22 -9.13 -12.92
C GLY A 205 5.87 -9.50 -14.27
N HIS A 206 5.52 -10.65 -14.84
CA HIS A 206 6.06 -11.15 -16.11
C HIS A 206 4.96 -11.56 -17.09
N LEU A 207 4.04 -10.64 -17.39
CA LEU A 207 2.94 -10.86 -18.35
C LEU A 207 3.46 -11.12 -19.78
N ASP A 208 4.56 -10.43 -20.16
CA ASP A 208 5.33 -10.74 -21.35
C ASP A 208 6.64 -11.42 -20.93
N LYS A 209 6.73 -12.73 -21.17
CA LYS A 209 7.88 -13.53 -20.75
C LYS A 209 9.14 -13.26 -21.55
N GLU A 210 9.01 -12.86 -22.82
CA GLU A 210 10.14 -12.57 -23.72
C GLU A 210 10.74 -11.21 -23.38
N LEU A 211 9.91 -10.19 -23.25
CA LEU A 211 10.32 -8.83 -22.91
C LEU A 211 10.49 -8.63 -21.41
N ARG A 212 10.10 -9.62 -20.59
CA ARG A 212 10.12 -9.54 -19.12
C ARG A 212 9.41 -8.29 -18.59
N LYS A 213 8.30 -7.95 -19.21
CA LYS A 213 7.45 -6.81 -18.85
C LYS A 213 6.19 -7.28 -18.14
N GLY A 214 5.74 -6.47 -17.22
CA GLY A 214 4.52 -6.75 -16.47
C GLY A 214 4.13 -5.59 -15.57
N VAL A 215 3.59 -5.94 -14.43
CA VAL A 215 3.13 -5.00 -13.42
C VAL A 215 4.25 -4.74 -12.41
N SER A 216 4.33 -3.53 -11.88
CA SER A 216 5.15 -3.19 -10.72
C SER A 216 4.32 -2.51 -9.62
N ALA A 217 4.75 -2.65 -8.38
CA ALA A 217 4.07 -2.07 -7.21
C ALA A 217 4.77 -0.76 -6.83
N GLN A 218 4.29 0.37 -7.37
CA GLN A 218 4.91 1.68 -7.16
C GLN A 218 4.01 2.68 -6.42
N GLY A 219 2.78 2.31 -6.10
CA GLY A 219 1.86 3.18 -5.39
C GLY A 219 0.93 2.42 -4.47
N ILE A 220 0.15 3.16 -3.67
CA ILE A 220 -0.72 2.59 -2.65
C ILE A 220 -1.89 1.85 -3.31
N LEU A 221 -2.13 0.61 -2.86
CA LEU A 221 -3.27 -0.20 -3.26
C LEU A 221 -4.59 0.47 -2.87
N ALA A 222 -5.56 0.43 -3.78
CA ALA A 222 -6.93 0.83 -3.52
C ALA A 222 -7.88 -0.31 -3.83
N SER A 223 -9.06 -0.33 -3.21
CA SER A 223 -10.13 -1.27 -3.52
C SER A 223 -11.44 -0.56 -3.81
N ALA A 224 -12.15 -1.06 -4.79
CA ALA A 224 -13.53 -0.66 -5.11
C ALA A 224 -14.20 -1.69 -6.01
N GLY A 225 -15.50 -1.93 -5.77
CA GLY A 225 -16.32 -2.78 -6.66
C GLY A 225 -15.82 -4.21 -6.79
N GLY A 226 -15.28 -4.80 -5.73
CA GLY A 226 -14.74 -6.17 -5.74
C GLY A 226 -13.40 -6.31 -6.48
N ARG A 227 -12.71 -5.20 -6.73
CA ARG A 227 -11.44 -5.14 -7.45
C ARG A 227 -10.38 -4.49 -6.59
N LEU A 228 -9.15 -4.98 -6.76
CA LEU A 228 -7.94 -4.40 -6.20
C LEU A 228 -7.22 -3.63 -7.31
N TRP A 229 -6.85 -2.40 -7.03
CA TRP A 229 -6.22 -1.48 -7.96
C TRP A 229 -4.82 -1.15 -7.48
N MET A 230 -3.82 -1.36 -8.33
CA MET A 230 -2.41 -1.15 -8.00
C MET A 230 -1.76 -0.16 -8.96
N PRO A 231 -1.37 1.03 -8.51
CA PRO A 231 -0.57 1.94 -9.31
C PRO A 231 0.81 1.36 -9.62
N GLY A 232 1.21 1.41 -10.87
CA GLY A 232 2.45 0.80 -11.36
C GLY A 232 3.47 1.81 -11.89
N GLY A 233 3.26 3.10 -11.65
CA GLY A 233 4.18 4.15 -12.06
C GLY A 233 4.30 4.27 -13.58
N ASN A 234 5.47 3.94 -14.13
CA ASN A 234 5.78 4.07 -15.55
C ASN A 234 5.47 2.82 -16.40
N VAL A 235 4.97 1.76 -15.80
CA VAL A 235 4.53 0.55 -16.50
C VAL A 235 3.00 0.48 -16.51
N ILE A 236 2.40 -0.68 -16.35
CA ILE A 236 0.93 -0.81 -16.26
C ILE A 236 0.44 -0.09 -15.00
N SER A 237 -0.37 0.94 -15.18
CA SER A 237 -0.91 1.73 -14.07
C SER A 237 -2.29 2.30 -14.42
N PRO A 238 -3.35 1.93 -13.66
CA PRO A 238 -3.33 0.93 -12.61
C PRO A 238 -3.36 -0.50 -13.18
N ALA A 239 -2.75 -1.44 -12.48
CA ALA A 239 -3.06 -2.85 -12.64
C ALA A 239 -4.29 -3.20 -11.83
N VAL A 240 -5.16 -4.05 -12.37
CA VAL A 240 -6.45 -4.41 -11.77
C VAL A 240 -6.51 -5.91 -11.52
N TYR A 241 -6.97 -6.28 -10.33
CA TYR A 241 -7.11 -7.68 -9.93
C TYR A 241 -8.50 -7.94 -9.35
N ASP A 242 -8.97 -9.16 -9.50
CA ASP A 242 -10.09 -9.65 -8.71
C ASP A 242 -9.67 -9.76 -7.24
N ILE A 243 -10.39 -9.11 -6.34
CA ILE A 243 -9.99 -9.02 -4.93
C ILE A 243 -10.08 -10.37 -4.20
N LYS A 244 -10.94 -11.28 -4.65
CA LYS A 244 -11.16 -12.58 -4.01
C LYS A 244 -10.17 -13.64 -4.47
N THR A 245 -9.72 -13.57 -5.72
CA THR A 245 -8.89 -14.61 -6.32
C THR A 245 -7.45 -14.16 -6.59
N GLY A 246 -7.18 -12.84 -6.64
CA GLY A 246 -5.90 -12.29 -7.04
C GLY A 246 -5.62 -12.43 -8.54
N GLU A 247 -6.62 -12.80 -9.35
CA GLU A 247 -6.48 -12.89 -10.80
C GLU A 247 -6.27 -11.50 -11.42
N TYR A 248 -5.27 -11.38 -12.30
CA TYR A 248 -5.04 -10.17 -13.05
C TYR A 248 -6.10 -9.99 -14.15
N LEU A 249 -6.83 -8.88 -14.11
CA LEU A 249 -7.95 -8.59 -15.00
C LEU A 249 -7.57 -7.75 -16.23
N GLY A 250 -6.30 -7.38 -16.38
CA GLY A 250 -5.83 -6.60 -17.52
C GLY A 250 -5.58 -7.44 -18.78
N LYS A 251 -5.19 -6.75 -19.87
CA LYS A 251 -5.02 -7.35 -21.21
C LYS A 251 -3.59 -7.81 -21.53
N GLY A 252 -2.66 -7.63 -20.57
CA GLY A 252 -1.27 -8.03 -20.74
C GLY A 252 -0.31 -6.87 -21.05
N ALA A 253 0.98 -7.19 -21.16
CA ALA A 253 2.08 -6.22 -21.27
C ALA A 253 2.86 -6.28 -22.59
N GLY A 254 2.38 -7.04 -23.58
CA GLY A 254 3.06 -7.17 -24.89
C GLY A 254 3.10 -5.85 -25.66
N ASN A 255 3.99 -5.79 -26.66
CA ASN A 255 4.09 -4.63 -27.55
C ASN A 255 2.73 -4.38 -28.24
N GLY A 256 2.18 -3.16 -28.06
CA GLY A 256 0.85 -2.80 -28.56
C GLY A 256 -0.30 -3.16 -27.63
N SER A 257 -0.04 -3.73 -26.44
CA SER A 257 -1.07 -3.92 -25.43
C SER A 257 -1.65 -2.58 -25.00
N PRO A 258 -2.98 -2.44 -24.92
CA PRO A 258 -3.61 -1.24 -24.42
C PRO A 258 -3.14 -0.85 -23.01
N ASP A 259 -2.82 -1.83 -22.17
CA ASP A 259 -2.42 -1.62 -20.79
C ASP A 259 -1.03 -0.93 -20.69
N MET A 260 -0.13 -1.19 -21.65
CA MET A 260 1.19 -0.53 -21.68
C MET A 260 1.14 0.94 -22.07
N ASN A 261 0.06 1.36 -22.75
CA ASN A 261 -0.17 2.74 -23.16
C ASN A 261 -1.19 3.44 -22.27
N ALA A 262 -1.69 2.75 -21.27
CA ALA A 262 -2.66 3.28 -20.32
C ALA A 262 -2.06 4.38 -19.43
N ASN A 263 -2.88 4.93 -18.60
CA ASN A 263 -2.54 5.97 -17.64
C ASN A 263 -1.34 5.52 -16.78
N ARG A 264 -0.37 6.38 -16.65
CA ARG A 264 0.81 6.13 -15.81
C ARG A 264 0.71 6.97 -14.57
N GLY A 265 1.12 6.45 -13.42
CA GLY A 265 1.07 7.18 -12.17
C GLY A 265 1.28 6.28 -10.96
N GLU A 266 1.48 6.92 -9.82
CA GLU A 266 1.87 6.26 -8.58
C GLU A 266 0.75 6.33 -7.53
N GLU A 267 -0.23 7.20 -7.71
CA GLU A 267 -1.38 7.32 -6.81
C GLU A 267 -2.69 7.10 -7.56
N ILE A 268 -3.66 6.53 -6.87
CA ILE A 268 -5.00 6.30 -7.38
C ILE A 268 -6.04 6.71 -6.35
N GLY A 269 -7.12 7.31 -6.84
CA GLY A 269 -8.36 7.49 -6.10
C GLY A 269 -9.52 7.03 -6.97
N ILE A 270 -10.51 6.39 -6.38
CA ILE A 270 -11.65 5.84 -7.09
C ILE A 270 -12.91 6.56 -6.59
N PHE A 271 -13.68 7.08 -7.53
CA PHE A 271 -14.93 7.76 -7.21
C PHE A 271 -16.03 7.34 -8.18
N ARG A 272 -17.04 6.66 -7.68
CA ARG A 272 -18.10 6.02 -8.48
C ARG A 272 -17.45 5.03 -9.47
N ASP A 273 -17.73 5.17 -10.76
CA ASP A 273 -17.15 4.29 -11.80
C ASP A 273 -15.89 4.88 -12.45
N LYS A 274 -15.28 5.88 -11.82
CA LYS A 274 -14.11 6.59 -12.33
C LYS A 274 -12.96 6.48 -11.38
N PHE A 275 -11.74 6.39 -11.91
CA PHE A 275 -10.52 6.50 -11.13
C PHE A 275 -9.72 7.74 -11.54
N ILE A 276 -8.95 8.25 -10.59
CA ILE A 276 -8.02 9.36 -10.79
C ILE A 276 -6.63 8.80 -10.55
N ILE A 277 -5.73 9.01 -11.49
CA ILE A 277 -4.31 8.66 -11.35
C ILE A 277 -3.51 9.94 -11.25
N LEU A 278 -2.65 10.02 -10.23
CA LEU A 278 -1.79 11.16 -9.96
C LEU A 278 -0.32 10.78 -10.23
N GLY A 279 0.49 11.75 -10.66
CA GLY A 279 1.89 11.54 -10.98
C GLY A 279 2.15 10.89 -12.35
N GLY A 280 1.13 10.74 -13.18
CA GLY A 280 1.23 10.13 -14.51
C GLY A 280 1.54 11.12 -15.64
N ARG A 281 1.68 10.58 -16.86
CA ARG A 281 1.88 11.37 -18.08
C ARG A 281 0.60 11.90 -18.71
N LEU A 282 -0.53 11.50 -18.19
CA LEU A 282 -1.84 11.88 -18.71
C LEU A 282 -2.55 12.79 -17.71
N ARG A 283 -3.34 13.69 -18.22
CA ARG A 283 -4.20 14.56 -17.43
C ARG A 283 -5.62 14.51 -17.95
N TYR A 284 -6.58 14.60 -17.07
CA TYR A 284 -7.96 14.73 -17.43
C TYR A 284 -8.32 16.19 -17.72
N SER A 285 -8.97 16.44 -18.84
CA SER A 285 -9.59 17.72 -19.13
C SER A 285 -11.09 17.66 -18.77
N ALA A 286 -11.45 18.26 -17.67
CA ALA A 286 -12.84 18.28 -17.21
C ALA A 286 -13.78 19.00 -18.22
N SER A 287 -13.31 20.03 -18.91
CA SER A 287 -14.09 20.77 -19.89
C SER A 287 -14.40 19.95 -21.16
N GLU A 288 -13.52 19.02 -21.52
CA GLU A 288 -13.66 18.19 -22.72
C GLU A 288 -14.05 16.75 -22.38
N ASN A 289 -14.07 16.39 -21.10
CA ASN A 289 -14.31 15.04 -20.60
C ASN A 289 -13.40 13.98 -21.25
N VAL A 290 -12.14 14.32 -21.50
CA VAL A 290 -11.14 13.44 -22.12
C VAL A 290 -9.83 13.43 -21.35
N VAL A 291 -9.11 12.33 -21.47
CA VAL A 291 -7.74 12.20 -20.96
C VAL A 291 -6.77 12.66 -22.03
N LYS A 292 -5.88 13.58 -21.71
CA LYS A 292 -4.89 14.14 -22.63
C LYS A 292 -3.47 13.88 -22.17
N PRO A 293 -2.49 13.74 -23.09
CA PRO A 293 -1.09 13.78 -22.73
C PRO A 293 -0.76 15.08 -22.01
N GLY A 294 -0.01 14.99 -20.91
CA GLY A 294 0.36 16.17 -20.12
C GLY A 294 1.67 15.96 -19.37
N ARG A 295 2.35 17.05 -19.08
CA ARG A 295 3.46 17.05 -18.12
C ARG A 295 2.89 16.99 -16.71
N PHE A 296 3.51 16.28 -15.87
CA PHE A 296 3.59 16.09 -14.41
C PHE A 296 2.66 16.86 -13.43
N ASP A 297 1.70 17.59 -13.80
CA ASP A 297 0.73 18.29 -12.95
C ASP A 297 -0.59 17.53 -12.76
N GLY A 298 -0.51 16.37 -13.05
CA GLY A 298 -0.87 15.11 -12.61
C GLY A 298 -2.28 14.68 -12.34
N HIS A 299 -3.31 15.01 -13.08
CA HIS A 299 -4.59 14.34 -12.89
C HIS A 299 -5.01 13.59 -14.15
N SER A 300 -5.10 12.28 -14.08
CA SER A 300 -5.75 11.47 -15.10
C SER A 300 -7.05 10.93 -14.54
N ILE A 301 -8.14 11.14 -15.25
CA ILE A 301 -9.40 10.47 -14.94
C ILE A 301 -9.69 9.51 -16.09
N GLY A 302 -9.72 8.22 -15.79
CA GLY A 302 -10.20 7.18 -16.67
C GLY A 302 -11.57 6.69 -16.24
N SER A 303 -12.40 6.22 -17.15
CA SER A 303 -13.62 5.51 -16.81
C SER A 303 -13.29 4.04 -16.58
N GLY A 304 -13.97 3.38 -15.65
CA GLY A 304 -13.82 1.93 -15.41
C GLY A 304 -14.12 1.07 -16.65
N LYS A 305 -14.70 1.66 -17.69
CA LYS A 305 -14.94 1.01 -18.99
C LYS A 305 -13.68 0.80 -19.81
N ASP A 306 -12.61 1.57 -19.53
CA ASP A 306 -11.33 1.46 -20.24
C ASP A 306 -10.54 0.21 -19.81
N PHE A 307 -10.94 -0.44 -18.72
CA PHE A 307 -10.34 -1.67 -18.18
C PHE A 307 -11.24 -2.90 -18.34
N GLY A 308 -11.85 -3.03 -19.52
CA GLY A 308 -12.50 -4.26 -19.94
C GLY A 308 -13.57 -4.75 -18.96
N HIS A 309 -14.77 -4.23 -19.07
CA HIS A 309 -15.94 -5.01 -18.70
C HIS A 309 -16.08 -6.12 -19.72
N ALA A 310 -15.72 -7.34 -19.33
CA ALA A 310 -16.32 -8.52 -19.90
C ALA A 310 -17.69 -8.71 -19.26
#